data_1bbcfe6555c6fe195e218834f257c82d
#
_entry.id   1bbcfe6555c6fe195e218834f257c82d
#
_cell.length_a   1.000
_cell.length_b   1.000
_cell.length_c   1.000
_cell.angle_alpha   90.00
_cell.angle_beta   90.00
_cell.angle_gamma   90.00
#
_symmetry.space_group_name_H-M   'P 1'
#
loop_
_entity.id
_entity.type
_entity.pdbx_description
1 polymer ?
#
loop_
_entity_poly.entity_id
_entity_poly.type
_entity_poly.pdbx_seq_one_letter_code
_entity_poly.pdbx_strand_id
1 'polypeptide(L)'
;MTDSFTPVFSGGTGRSGTTIIGKLLGRHSLVKCGKPYEIKFLTEIFSLTDLAYGMRSFDRDDLSRKSRLYLKFRPLESYEVRLKKFEDRMLGNWYKRDNRLEKESGLHRGISKRKLQMLLSDLRYDAKSDLEGACRTFFTEFVGEQRQYEGEPYWMDTSPPNIMNAKNIFRLLPSAKFIEMQRDPLDTIASVMREKWGPNDFESTVKWWLRRTETAATALESIPDDQKLIIQLEDLVIHQRDVTYRKMLDFLGLEDELEVRSYFENQMQAEKMNENRWRKDFPKPEEMLERFHELAGRH
;
A
#
# COMPACT_ATOMS: atom_id res chain seq x y z
N MET A 1 -26.47 -6.29 10.31
CA MET A 1 -26.00 -6.52 8.93
C MET A 1 -24.83 -5.60 8.73
N THR A 2 -23.62 -6.11 8.62
CA THR A 2 -22.46 -5.28 8.29
C THR A 2 -22.61 -4.90 6.82
N ASP A 3 -22.82 -3.62 6.54
CA ASP A 3 -22.85 -3.12 5.17
C ASP A 3 -21.62 -3.60 4.42
N SER A 4 -21.86 -4.36 3.35
CA SER A 4 -20.80 -4.90 2.53
C SER A 4 -20.11 -3.75 1.80
N PHE A 5 -18.83 -3.60 2.01
CA PHE A 5 -17.99 -2.67 1.25
C PHE A 5 -16.88 -3.45 0.54
N THR A 6 -16.34 -2.86 -0.50
CA THR A 6 -15.19 -3.40 -1.23
C THR A 6 -13.92 -2.66 -0.82
N PRO A 7 -12.95 -3.31 -0.18
CA PRO A 7 -11.66 -2.68 0.09
C PRO A 7 -10.86 -2.56 -1.21
N VAL A 8 -10.28 -1.38 -1.44
CA VAL A 8 -9.41 -1.06 -2.58
C VAL A 8 -8.01 -0.78 -2.06
N PHE A 9 -7.05 -1.54 -2.51
CA PHE A 9 -5.65 -1.40 -2.12
C PHE A 9 -4.82 -0.88 -3.29
N SER A 10 -4.40 0.36 -3.21
CA SER A 10 -3.37 0.89 -4.12
C SER A 10 -1.99 0.64 -3.54
N GLY A 11 -1.04 0.33 -4.41
CA GLY A 11 0.35 0.11 -4.01
C GLY A 11 1.30 0.16 -5.20
N GLY A 12 2.55 -0.22 -4.96
CA GLY A 12 3.62 -0.23 -5.96
C GLY A 12 4.98 -0.25 -5.28
N THR A 13 6.05 -0.01 -6.04
CA THR A 13 7.42 -0.03 -5.49
C THR A 13 7.68 1.04 -4.43
N GLY A 14 6.80 2.05 -4.32
CA GLY A 14 7.03 3.30 -3.59
C GLY A 14 7.57 4.37 -4.54
N ARG A 15 7.22 5.63 -4.31
CA ARG A 15 7.51 6.77 -5.21
C ARG A 15 6.89 6.63 -6.62
N SER A 16 5.94 5.72 -6.78
CA SER A 16 5.23 5.42 -8.03
C SER A 16 3.86 6.08 -8.15
N GLY A 17 3.49 7.01 -7.27
CA GLY A 17 2.25 7.77 -7.38
C GLY A 17 1.06 7.22 -6.56
N THR A 18 1.27 6.29 -5.64
CA THR A 18 0.19 5.70 -4.82
C THR A 18 -0.63 6.72 -4.05
N THR A 19 0.01 7.76 -3.50
CA THR A 19 -0.70 8.83 -2.77
C THR A 19 -1.58 9.69 -3.69
N ILE A 20 -1.18 9.92 -4.95
CA ILE A 20 -1.94 10.76 -5.87
C ILE A 20 -3.24 10.08 -6.30
N ILE A 21 -3.21 8.76 -6.51
CA ILE A 21 -4.40 7.99 -6.85
C ILE A 21 -5.42 7.98 -5.70
N GLY A 22 -4.93 7.87 -4.46
CA GLY A 22 -5.80 7.98 -3.28
C GLY A 22 -6.43 9.36 -3.13
N LYS A 23 -5.69 10.42 -3.45
CA LYS A 23 -6.24 11.79 -3.45
C LYS A 23 -7.25 12.00 -4.57
N LEU A 24 -7.06 11.38 -5.73
CA LEU A 24 -7.97 11.45 -6.86
C LEU A 24 -9.27 10.69 -6.55
N LEU A 25 -9.18 9.40 -6.29
CA LEU A 25 -10.34 8.55 -6.03
C LEU A 25 -11.09 8.93 -4.74
N GLY A 26 -10.38 9.40 -3.71
CA GLY A 26 -11.00 9.88 -2.49
C GLY A 26 -11.80 11.21 -2.63
N ARG A 27 -11.93 11.77 -3.86
CA ARG A 27 -12.86 12.86 -4.20
C ARG A 27 -14.22 12.34 -4.62
N HIS A 28 -14.30 11.06 -5.00
CA HIS A 28 -15.56 10.46 -5.43
C HIS A 28 -16.45 10.18 -4.21
N SER A 29 -17.76 10.48 -4.35
CA SER A 29 -18.74 10.33 -3.26
C SER A 29 -18.84 8.89 -2.73
N LEU A 30 -18.59 7.91 -3.59
CA LEU A 30 -18.66 6.49 -3.25
C LEU A 30 -17.33 5.89 -2.74
N VAL A 31 -16.26 6.69 -2.61
CA VAL A 31 -14.93 6.20 -2.19
C VAL A 31 -14.45 6.88 -0.92
N LYS A 32 -14.35 6.12 0.15
CA LYS A 32 -13.69 6.57 1.37
C LYS A 32 -12.22 6.24 1.32
N CYS A 33 -11.36 7.23 1.17
CA CYS A 33 -9.94 7.02 1.39
C CYS A 33 -9.62 6.98 2.89
N GLY A 34 -8.86 5.97 3.32
CA GLY A 34 -8.55 5.73 4.73
C GLY A 34 -7.86 6.91 5.42
N LYS A 35 -7.96 6.98 6.73
CA LYS A 35 -7.22 7.93 7.57
C LYS A 35 -6.41 7.16 8.64
N PRO A 36 -5.07 7.21 8.57
CA PRO A 36 -4.26 7.87 7.53
C PRO A 36 -4.42 7.19 6.15
N TYR A 37 -3.90 7.80 5.09
CA TYR A 37 -3.87 7.21 3.74
C TYR A 37 -3.12 5.87 3.69
N GLU A 38 -2.18 5.64 4.60
CA GLU A 38 -1.37 4.42 4.73
C GLU A 38 -1.58 3.82 6.12
N ILE A 39 -2.40 2.78 6.20
CA ILE A 39 -2.73 2.14 7.50
C ILE A 39 -1.63 1.22 8.03
N LYS A 40 -0.78 0.66 7.15
CA LYS A 40 0.41 -0.17 7.45
C LYS A 40 0.18 -1.47 8.22
N PHE A 41 -0.86 -1.58 9.03
CA PHE A 41 -1.12 -2.77 9.85
C PHE A 41 -1.51 -4.03 9.06
N LEU A 42 -1.73 -3.90 7.74
CA LEU A 42 -1.91 -5.07 6.86
C LEU A 42 -0.60 -5.62 6.30
N THR A 43 0.45 -4.78 6.21
CA THR A 43 1.62 -5.09 5.37
C THR A 43 2.97 -4.97 6.08
N GLU A 44 3.06 -4.26 7.22
CA GLU A 44 4.30 -4.20 7.99
C GLU A 44 4.49 -5.47 8.84
N ILE A 45 5.69 -5.64 9.41
CA ILE A 45 5.99 -6.77 10.30
C ILE A 45 5.04 -6.75 11.51
N PHE A 46 4.56 -7.92 11.88
CA PHE A 46 3.51 -8.13 12.87
C PHE A 46 2.16 -7.53 12.44
N SER A 47 1.91 -7.55 11.14
CA SER A 47 0.65 -7.12 10.52
C SER A 47 -0.51 -8.06 10.87
N LEU A 48 -1.71 -7.65 10.47
CA LEU A 48 -2.91 -8.47 10.57
C LEU A 48 -2.79 -9.75 9.71
N THR A 49 -2.14 -9.65 8.52
CA THR A 49 -1.87 -10.82 7.69
C THR A 49 -0.80 -11.74 8.30
N ASP A 50 0.20 -11.18 8.98
CA ASP A 50 1.16 -11.97 9.76
C ASP A 50 0.49 -12.67 10.95
N LEU A 51 -0.47 -12.01 11.60
CA LEU A 51 -1.26 -12.63 12.66
C LEU A 51 -2.05 -13.81 12.13
N ALA A 52 -2.80 -13.62 11.04
CA ALA A 52 -3.66 -14.65 10.47
C ALA A 52 -2.89 -15.86 9.93
N TYR A 53 -1.77 -15.65 9.23
CA TYR A 53 -1.08 -16.68 8.42
C TYR A 53 0.34 -17.01 8.87
N GLY A 54 0.82 -16.37 9.92
CA GLY A 54 2.22 -16.46 10.36
C GLY A 54 3.08 -15.41 9.66
N MET A 55 4.30 -15.18 10.20
CA MET A 55 5.20 -14.15 9.70
C MET A 55 5.70 -14.47 8.29
N ARG A 56 4.99 -13.94 7.31
CA ARG A 56 5.27 -14.04 5.87
C ARG A 56 5.29 -12.68 5.19
N SER A 57 5.41 -11.60 5.99
CA SER A 57 5.47 -10.27 5.43
C SER A 57 6.67 -10.14 4.49
N PHE A 58 6.44 -9.45 3.42
CA PHE A 58 7.12 -9.49 2.16
C PHE A 58 8.47 -8.86 2.16
N ASP A 59 8.69 -7.70 2.79
CA ASP A 59 9.93 -6.94 2.70
C ASP A 59 10.91 -7.29 3.84
N ARG A 60 11.42 -8.52 3.79
CA ARG A 60 12.48 -8.95 4.71
C ARG A 60 13.82 -8.26 4.44
N ASP A 61 13.99 -7.71 3.26
CA ASP A 61 15.24 -7.05 2.88
C ASP A 61 15.35 -5.62 3.39
N ASP A 62 14.21 -4.95 3.60
CA ASP A 62 14.16 -3.64 4.27
C ASP A 62 14.32 -3.75 5.79
N LEU A 63 14.36 -4.98 6.31
CA LEU A 63 14.54 -5.22 7.73
C LEU A 63 16.00 -5.01 8.14
N SER A 64 16.18 -4.46 9.33
CA SER A 64 17.50 -4.45 9.96
C SER A 64 18.07 -5.87 10.02
N ARG A 65 19.40 -5.99 9.95
CA ARG A 65 20.10 -7.29 10.10
C ARG A 65 19.62 -8.09 11.32
N LYS A 66 19.30 -7.38 12.42
CA LYS A 66 18.78 -7.96 13.67
C LYS A 66 17.38 -8.54 13.47
N SER A 67 16.50 -7.84 12.77
CA SER A 67 15.13 -8.30 12.48
C SER A 67 15.14 -9.50 11.51
N ARG A 68 16.00 -9.48 10.49
CA ARG A 68 16.18 -10.64 9.58
C ARG A 68 16.68 -11.89 10.32
N LEU A 69 17.64 -11.71 11.23
CA LEU A 69 18.15 -12.79 12.06
C LEU A 69 17.07 -13.37 12.97
N TYR A 70 16.28 -12.50 13.61
CA TYR A 70 15.15 -12.87 14.44
C TYR A 70 14.14 -13.73 13.66
N LEU A 71 13.74 -13.31 12.47
CA LEU A 71 12.81 -14.04 11.61
C LEU A 71 13.35 -15.40 11.14
N LYS A 72 14.67 -15.49 10.92
CA LYS A 72 15.32 -16.73 10.49
C LYS A 72 15.30 -17.82 11.58
N PHE A 73 15.41 -17.43 12.85
CA PHE A 73 15.53 -18.34 13.97
C PHE A 73 14.25 -18.57 14.78
N ARG A 74 13.15 -17.85 14.46
CA ARG A 74 11.84 -18.03 15.08
C ARG A 74 10.73 -18.19 14.04
N PRO A 75 10.73 -19.27 13.28
CA PRO A 75 9.84 -19.42 12.13
C PRO A 75 8.36 -19.63 12.48
N LEU A 76 8.02 -20.03 13.71
CA LEU A 76 6.65 -20.40 14.11
C LEU A 76 6.35 -19.92 15.53
N GLU A 77 6.14 -18.61 15.68
CA GLU A 77 5.55 -18.10 16.92
C GLU A 77 4.09 -18.56 17.02
N SER A 78 3.63 -18.90 18.22
CA SER A 78 2.22 -19.18 18.45
C SER A 78 1.38 -17.97 18.10
N TYR A 79 0.07 -18.18 17.80
CA TYR A 79 -0.79 -17.06 17.44
C TYR A 79 -0.93 -16.05 18.61
N GLU A 80 -0.84 -16.49 19.85
CA GLU A 80 -0.91 -15.60 21.02
C GLU A 80 0.27 -14.60 21.06
N VAL A 81 1.47 -15.08 20.70
CA VAL A 81 2.65 -14.21 20.62
C VAL A 81 2.51 -13.22 19.45
N ARG A 82 2.02 -13.69 18.30
CA ARG A 82 1.76 -12.80 17.15
C ARG A 82 0.68 -11.77 17.48
N LEU A 83 -0.41 -12.19 18.14
CA LEU A 83 -1.50 -11.30 18.57
C LEU A 83 -0.99 -10.22 19.52
N LYS A 84 -0.20 -10.60 20.53
CA LYS A 84 0.41 -9.63 21.45
C LYS A 84 1.27 -8.61 20.72
N LYS A 85 2.08 -9.03 19.76
CA LYS A 85 2.92 -8.13 18.96
C LYS A 85 2.10 -7.21 18.07
N PHE A 86 1.04 -7.72 17.45
CA PHE A 86 0.10 -6.91 16.67
C PHE A 86 -0.56 -5.83 17.54
N GLU A 87 -1.10 -6.20 18.71
CA GLU A 87 -1.71 -5.28 19.65
C GLU A 87 -0.75 -4.18 20.12
N ASP A 88 0.49 -4.56 20.46
CA ASP A 88 1.52 -3.61 20.89
C ASP A 88 1.85 -2.60 19.79
N ARG A 89 1.84 -3.02 18.53
CA ARG A 89 2.00 -2.14 17.37
C ARG A 89 0.79 -1.23 17.16
N MET A 90 -0.42 -1.80 17.22
CA MET A 90 -1.68 -1.06 17.04
C MET A 90 -1.84 0.05 18.08
N LEU A 91 -1.53 -0.22 19.35
CA LEU A 91 -1.66 0.76 20.45
C LEU A 91 -0.42 1.66 20.61
N GLY A 92 0.70 1.29 20.00
CA GLY A 92 1.97 2.01 20.06
C GLY A 92 2.27 2.78 18.77
N ASN A 93 3.27 2.30 18.03
CA ASN A 93 3.86 3.01 16.90
C ASN A 93 2.89 3.28 15.73
N TRP A 94 1.86 2.46 15.55
CA TRP A 94 0.86 2.71 14.51
C TRP A 94 -0.23 3.65 14.97
N TYR A 95 -0.55 3.70 16.26
CA TYR A 95 -1.58 4.60 16.78
C TYR A 95 -1.14 6.06 16.73
N LYS A 96 0.02 6.37 17.31
CA LYS A 96 0.65 7.69 17.23
C LYS A 96 2.01 7.55 16.55
N ARG A 97 2.08 7.95 15.30
CA ARG A 97 3.34 7.96 14.60
C ARG A 97 3.96 9.34 14.71
N ASP A 98 5.05 9.44 15.46
CA ASP A 98 5.90 10.62 15.51
C ASP A 98 6.76 10.68 14.25
N ASN A 99 6.15 11.04 13.13
CA ASN A 99 6.90 11.36 11.94
C ASN A 99 7.03 12.87 11.85
N ARG A 100 8.23 13.40 12.07
CA ARG A 100 8.52 14.85 11.99
C ARG A 100 8.17 15.47 10.64
N LEU A 101 8.06 14.66 9.59
CA LEU A 101 7.72 15.07 8.22
C LEU A 101 6.23 14.95 7.91
N GLU A 102 5.51 14.05 8.57
CA GLU A 102 4.07 13.84 8.42
C GLU A 102 3.40 14.01 9.77
N LYS A 103 3.13 15.25 10.17
CA LYS A 103 2.44 15.59 11.44
C LYS A 103 1.08 14.92 11.63
N GLU A 104 0.65 14.14 10.64
CA GLU A 104 -0.69 13.59 10.53
C GLU A 104 -0.74 12.09 10.20
N SER A 105 0.36 11.36 10.37
CA SER A 105 0.37 9.91 10.19
C SER A 105 0.08 9.19 11.50
N GLY A 106 -0.86 8.28 11.49
CA GLY A 106 -1.22 7.46 12.65
C GLY A 106 -2.71 7.15 12.70
N LEU A 107 -3.03 5.97 13.23
CA LEU A 107 -4.40 5.46 13.26
C LEU A 107 -5.35 6.33 14.10
N HIS A 108 -4.81 7.12 15.05
CA HIS A 108 -5.59 8.08 15.86
C HIS A 108 -6.39 9.10 15.03
N ARG A 109 -6.07 9.26 13.77
CA ARG A 109 -6.82 10.13 12.85
C ARG A 109 -8.14 9.52 12.37
N GLY A 110 -8.23 8.20 12.34
CA GLY A 110 -9.40 7.48 11.84
C GLY A 110 -10.17 6.69 12.88
N ILE A 111 -9.60 6.50 14.08
CA ILE A 111 -10.25 5.73 15.15
C ILE A 111 -9.83 6.23 16.54
N SER A 112 -10.78 6.31 17.47
CA SER A 112 -10.46 6.64 18.86
C SER A 112 -9.70 5.49 19.54
N LYS A 113 -8.83 5.82 20.53
CA LYS A 113 -8.08 4.81 21.28
C LYS A 113 -9.00 3.81 21.97
N ARG A 114 -10.10 4.31 22.53
CA ARG A 114 -11.10 3.48 23.24
C ARG A 114 -11.72 2.45 22.28
N LYS A 115 -12.15 2.90 21.08
CA LYS A 115 -12.75 2.00 20.11
C LYS A 115 -11.73 0.97 19.59
N LEU A 116 -10.51 1.40 19.30
CA LEU A 116 -9.44 0.48 18.90
C LEU A 116 -9.17 -0.58 19.99
N GLN A 117 -9.17 -0.20 21.27
CA GLN A 117 -9.00 -1.16 22.37
C GLN A 117 -10.17 -2.16 22.45
N MET A 118 -11.40 -1.72 22.18
CA MET A 118 -12.56 -2.64 22.10
C MET A 118 -12.37 -3.63 20.95
N LEU A 119 -12.06 -3.17 19.72
CA LEU A 119 -11.83 -4.05 18.58
C LEU A 119 -10.70 -5.07 18.82
N LEU A 120 -9.61 -4.65 19.49
CA LEU A 120 -8.53 -5.57 19.85
C LEU A 120 -8.94 -6.59 20.92
N SER A 121 -9.84 -6.21 21.86
CA SER A 121 -10.41 -7.14 22.83
C SER A 121 -11.28 -8.20 22.16
N ASP A 122 -12.13 -7.78 21.22
CA ASP A 122 -13.00 -8.66 20.47
C ASP A 122 -12.16 -9.62 19.57
N LEU A 123 -11.16 -9.08 18.86
CA LEU A 123 -10.18 -9.88 18.12
C LEU A 123 -9.53 -10.97 18.99
N ARG A 124 -9.09 -10.61 20.20
CA ARG A 124 -8.48 -11.56 21.14
C ARG A 124 -9.43 -12.65 21.61
N TYR A 125 -10.69 -12.30 21.79
CA TYR A 125 -11.71 -13.25 22.20
C TYR A 125 -12.03 -14.24 21.07
N ASP A 126 -12.31 -13.74 19.87
CA ASP A 126 -12.77 -14.53 18.73
C ASP A 126 -11.64 -15.38 18.12
N ALA A 127 -10.40 -14.88 18.18
CA ALA A 127 -9.21 -15.59 17.67
C ALA A 127 -8.96 -16.97 18.33
N LYS A 128 -9.57 -17.24 19.48
CA LYS A 128 -9.49 -18.55 20.16
C LYS A 128 -10.24 -19.65 19.41
N SER A 129 -11.29 -19.28 18.68
CA SER A 129 -12.13 -20.20 17.92
C SER A 129 -11.86 -20.16 16.42
N ASP A 130 -11.69 -18.96 15.86
CA ASP A 130 -11.43 -18.73 14.44
C ASP A 130 -10.51 -17.51 14.26
N LEU A 131 -9.22 -17.76 14.13
CA LEU A 131 -8.22 -16.71 13.99
C LEU A 131 -8.38 -15.91 12.69
N GLU A 132 -8.65 -16.58 11.57
CA GLU A 132 -8.79 -15.91 10.28
C GLU A 132 -10.07 -15.07 10.23
N GLY A 133 -11.19 -15.64 10.67
CA GLY A 133 -12.46 -14.91 10.78
C GLY A 133 -12.38 -13.72 11.73
N ALA A 134 -11.73 -13.87 12.88
CA ALA A 134 -11.49 -12.78 13.84
C ALA A 134 -10.66 -11.64 13.21
N CYS A 135 -9.61 -11.97 12.45
CA CYS A 135 -8.82 -10.96 11.73
C CYS A 135 -9.65 -10.24 10.65
N ARG A 136 -10.53 -10.96 9.94
CA ARG A 136 -11.44 -10.38 8.95
C ARG A 136 -12.46 -9.46 9.59
N THR A 137 -13.07 -9.89 10.69
CA THR A 137 -14.01 -9.08 11.47
C THR A 137 -13.34 -7.82 12.00
N PHE A 138 -12.15 -7.95 12.60
CA PHE A 138 -11.38 -6.80 13.08
C PHE A 138 -11.14 -5.76 11.98
N PHE A 139 -10.74 -6.20 10.78
CA PHE A 139 -10.54 -5.29 9.63
C PHE A 139 -11.84 -4.61 9.23
N THR A 140 -12.93 -5.36 9.11
CA THR A 140 -14.24 -4.83 8.72
C THR A 140 -14.76 -3.79 9.71
N GLU A 141 -14.69 -4.08 11.00
CA GLU A 141 -15.08 -3.14 12.05
C GLU A 141 -14.17 -1.90 12.10
N PHE A 142 -12.87 -2.08 11.90
CA PHE A 142 -11.93 -0.95 11.81
C PHE A 142 -12.28 -0.02 10.65
N VAL A 143 -12.60 -0.58 9.48
CA VAL A 143 -13.01 0.20 8.30
C VAL A 143 -14.38 0.85 8.55
N GLY A 144 -15.31 0.16 9.20
CA GLY A 144 -16.60 0.71 9.60
C GLY A 144 -16.48 2.00 10.40
N GLU A 145 -15.52 2.09 11.32
CA GLU A 145 -15.24 3.31 12.09
C GLU A 145 -14.70 4.48 11.26
N GLN A 146 -14.12 4.18 10.09
CA GLN A 146 -13.58 5.21 9.19
C GLN A 146 -14.60 5.71 8.17
N ARG A 147 -15.59 4.89 7.84
CA ARG A 147 -16.68 5.24 6.93
C ARG A 147 -17.68 6.14 7.66
N GLN A 148 -17.88 7.34 7.15
CA GLN A 148 -18.74 8.35 7.79
C GLN A 148 -20.22 8.19 7.44
N TYR A 149 -20.52 7.49 6.34
CA TYR A 149 -21.87 7.28 5.83
C TYR A 149 -22.04 5.83 5.38
N GLU A 150 -23.21 5.27 5.61
CA GLU A 150 -23.59 3.91 5.21
C GLU A 150 -23.64 3.70 3.69
N GLY A 151 -23.32 4.70 2.89
CA GLY A 151 -23.38 4.71 1.44
C GLY A 151 -22.06 4.64 0.68
N GLU A 152 -20.91 4.58 1.36
CA GLU A 152 -19.59 4.50 0.68
C GLU A 152 -19.24 3.03 0.39
N PRO A 153 -19.49 2.51 -0.84
CA PRO A 153 -19.25 1.10 -1.15
C PRO A 153 -17.78 0.74 -1.26
N TYR A 154 -16.89 1.72 -1.36
CA TYR A 154 -15.45 1.51 -1.45
C TYR A 154 -14.71 2.18 -0.29
N TRP A 155 -13.78 1.42 0.30
CA TRP A 155 -12.78 1.97 1.22
C TRP A 155 -11.39 1.72 0.66
N MET A 156 -10.54 2.76 0.63
CA MET A 156 -9.25 2.72 -0.05
C MET A 156 -8.08 2.99 0.90
N ASP A 157 -7.04 2.15 0.81
CA ASP A 157 -5.71 2.33 1.41
C ASP A 157 -4.64 2.44 0.34
N THR A 158 -3.66 3.34 0.55
CA THR A 158 -2.61 3.64 -0.44
C THR A 158 -1.20 3.28 0.03
N SER A 159 -1.07 2.36 0.96
CA SER A 159 0.24 1.88 1.42
C SER A 159 1.02 1.22 0.27
N PRO A 160 2.21 1.69 -0.11
CA PRO A 160 2.97 1.12 -1.24
C PRO A 160 3.15 -0.40 -1.16
N PRO A 161 3.38 -1.03 0.03
CA PRO A 161 3.54 -2.48 0.13
C PRO A 161 2.27 -3.30 -0.12
N ASN A 162 1.10 -2.71 -0.30
CA ASN A 162 -0.16 -3.45 -0.51
C ASN A 162 -0.05 -4.43 -1.67
N ILE A 163 0.53 -4.02 -2.78
CA ILE A 163 0.65 -4.87 -3.98
C ILE A 163 1.55 -6.08 -3.73
N MET A 164 2.69 -5.87 -3.08
CA MET A 164 3.60 -6.97 -2.74
C MET A 164 2.98 -7.97 -1.74
N ASN A 165 1.98 -7.54 -0.98
CA ASN A 165 1.20 -8.35 -0.05
C ASN A 165 -0.17 -8.77 -0.61
N ALA A 166 -0.48 -8.47 -1.87
CA ALA A 166 -1.81 -8.66 -2.46
C ALA A 166 -2.34 -10.08 -2.25
N LYS A 167 -1.51 -11.11 -2.43
CA LYS A 167 -1.90 -12.51 -2.19
C LYS A 167 -2.42 -12.77 -0.77
N ASN A 168 -1.74 -12.24 0.26
CA ASN A 168 -2.15 -12.45 1.65
C ASN A 168 -3.36 -11.59 2.02
N ILE A 169 -3.41 -10.36 1.50
CA ILE A 169 -4.57 -9.47 1.65
C ILE A 169 -5.79 -10.08 1.00
N PHE A 170 -5.68 -10.57 -0.23
CA PHE A 170 -6.77 -11.21 -0.96
C PHE A 170 -7.28 -12.48 -0.27
N ARG A 171 -6.37 -13.30 0.27
CA ARG A 171 -6.75 -14.46 1.07
C ARG A 171 -7.60 -14.06 2.29
N LEU A 172 -7.24 -12.98 2.98
CA LEU A 172 -8.01 -12.47 4.12
C LEU A 172 -9.30 -11.78 3.68
N LEU A 173 -9.27 -11.04 2.58
CA LEU A 173 -10.33 -10.18 2.06
C LEU A 173 -10.62 -10.51 0.58
N PRO A 174 -11.39 -11.56 0.28
CA PRO A 174 -11.58 -12.02 -1.11
C PRO A 174 -12.31 -11.05 -2.03
N SER A 175 -13.03 -10.05 -1.48
CA SER A 175 -13.66 -8.97 -2.26
C SER A 175 -12.71 -7.81 -2.59
N ALA A 176 -11.46 -7.85 -2.14
CA ALA A 176 -10.52 -6.77 -2.33
C ALA A 176 -10.19 -6.53 -3.80
N LYS A 177 -10.07 -5.25 -4.18
CA LYS A 177 -9.55 -4.82 -5.47
C LYS A 177 -8.16 -4.19 -5.29
N PHE A 178 -7.28 -4.39 -6.29
CA PHE A 178 -5.89 -3.93 -6.23
C PHE A 178 -5.59 -3.01 -7.41
N ILE A 179 -4.92 -1.87 -7.12
CA ILE A 179 -4.45 -0.93 -8.16
C ILE A 179 -2.94 -0.81 -8.01
N GLU A 180 -2.19 -1.41 -8.91
CA GLU A 180 -0.74 -1.24 -8.99
C GLU A 180 -0.41 0.04 -9.71
N MET A 181 0.31 0.92 -9.02
CA MET A 181 0.88 2.13 -9.58
C MET A 181 2.33 1.86 -9.99
N GLN A 182 2.57 1.88 -11.28
CA GLN A 182 3.92 1.79 -11.86
C GLN A 182 4.40 3.18 -12.31
N ARG A 183 5.70 3.36 -12.38
CA ARG A 183 6.37 4.57 -12.82
C ARG A 183 7.69 4.20 -13.49
N ASP A 184 8.21 5.11 -14.34
CA ASP A 184 9.55 4.97 -14.90
C ASP A 184 10.56 4.50 -13.83
N PRO A 185 11.29 3.41 -14.08
CA PRO A 185 12.21 2.83 -13.10
C PRO A 185 13.30 3.79 -12.65
N LEU A 186 13.90 4.56 -13.56
CA LEU A 186 15.00 5.47 -13.23
C LEU A 186 14.52 6.69 -12.46
N ASP A 187 13.32 7.22 -12.77
CA ASP A 187 12.69 8.27 -11.97
C ASP A 187 12.32 7.79 -10.56
N THR A 188 11.88 6.52 -10.46
CA THR A 188 11.60 5.89 -9.15
C THR A 188 12.89 5.72 -8.36
N ILE A 189 13.95 5.14 -8.96
CA ILE A 189 15.26 4.91 -8.34
C ILE A 189 15.85 6.24 -7.86
N ALA A 190 15.92 7.25 -8.74
CA ALA A 190 16.43 8.58 -8.38
C ALA A 190 15.62 9.22 -7.24
N SER A 191 14.30 9.00 -7.21
CA SER A 191 13.44 9.50 -6.12
C SER A 191 13.69 8.76 -4.81
N VAL A 192 13.88 7.44 -4.82
CA VAL A 192 14.14 6.61 -3.64
C VAL A 192 15.48 6.93 -3.01
N MET A 193 16.53 7.13 -3.80
CA MET A 193 17.87 7.49 -3.32
C MET A 193 17.91 8.79 -2.50
N ARG A 194 16.89 9.64 -2.64
CA ARG A 194 16.75 10.87 -1.84
C ARG A 194 16.04 10.64 -0.50
N GLU A 195 15.44 9.47 -0.32
CA GLU A 195 14.66 9.15 0.88
C GLU A 195 15.54 8.49 1.94
N LYS A 196 15.33 8.85 3.20
CA LYS A 196 16.08 8.26 4.33
C LYS A 196 15.77 6.79 4.59
N TRP A 197 14.66 6.28 4.05
CA TRP A 197 14.21 4.91 4.25
C TRP A 197 14.65 3.96 3.12
N GLY A 198 15.09 4.48 1.99
CA GLY A 198 15.56 3.70 0.84
C GLY A 198 17.08 3.50 0.84
N PRO A 199 17.59 2.64 -0.07
CA PRO A 199 19.02 2.58 -0.35
C PRO A 199 19.52 3.92 -0.89
N ASN A 200 20.78 4.25 -0.62
CA ASN A 200 21.37 5.55 -0.96
C ASN A 200 22.41 5.49 -2.09
N ASP A 201 22.63 4.31 -2.66
CA ASP A 201 23.48 4.13 -3.84
C ASP A 201 22.68 3.52 -5.00
N PHE A 202 23.12 3.77 -6.22
CA PHE A 202 22.39 3.39 -7.42
C PHE A 202 22.19 1.88 -7.55
N GLU A 203 23.26 1.08 -7.42
CA GLU A 203 23.14 -0.37 -7.63
C GLU A 203 22.25 -1.06 -6.57
N SER A 204 22.40 -0.68 -5.33
CA SER A 204 21.53 -1.19 -4.25
C SER A 204 20.07 -0.79 -4.48
N THR A 205 19.83 0.43 -5.00
CA THR A 205 18.47 0.90 -5.29
C THR A 205 17.87 0.20 -6.50
N VAL A 206 18.65 -0.07 -7.55
CA VAL A 206 18.20 -0.90 -8.70
C VAL A 206 17.81 -2.29 -8.22
N LYS A 207 18.66 -2.98 -7.44
CA LYS A 207 18.36 -4.31 -6.89
C LYS A 207 17.13 -4.29 -5.98
N TRP A 208 16.98 -3.25 -5.18
CA TRP A 208 15.80 -3.04 -4.34
C TRP A 208 14.53 -2.87 -5.19
N TRP A 209 14.58 -2.07 -6.25
CA TRP A 209 13.47 -1.84 -7.16
C TRP A 209 13.08 -3.12 -7.92
N LEU A 210 14.06 -3.85 -8.49
CA LEU A 210 13.83 -5.12 -9.19
C LEU A 210 13.11 -6.14 -8.30
N ARG A 211 13.61 -6.36 -7.07
CA ARG A 211 12.96 -7.29 -6.13
C ARG A 211 11.52 -6.90 -5.83
N ARG A 212 11.25 -5.61 -5.61
CA ARG A 212 9.88 -5.14 -5.31
C ARG A 212 8.95 -5.33 -6.50
N THR A 213 9.43 -5.06 -7.70
CA THR A 213 8.66 -5.25 -8.94
C THR A 213 8.35 -6.74 -9.16
N GLU A 214 9.35 -7.61 -9.03
CA GLU A 214 9.17 -9.06 -9.14
C GLU A 214 8.19 -9.59 -8.08
N THR A 215 8.34 -9.12 -6.85
CA THR A 215 7.45 -9.50 -5.76
C THR A 215 6.01 -9.05 -6.01
N ALA A 216 5.81 -7.83 -6.51
CA ALA A 216 4.50 -7.31 -6.87
C ALA A 216 3.86 -8.13 -7.99
N ALA A 217 4.62 -8.43 -9.06
CA ALA A 217 4.16 -9.26 -10.16
C ALA A 217 3.70 -10.64 -9.68
N THR A 218 4.56 -11.34 -8.91
CA THR A 218 4.23 -12.66 -8.35
C THR A 218 3.01 -12.63 -7.42
N ALA A 219 2.87 -11.58 -6.61
CA ALA A 219 1.70 -11.45 -5.72
C ALA A 219 0.41 -11.24 -6.50
N LEU A 220 0.46 -10.51 -7.61
CA LEU A 220 -0.70 -10.23 -8.46
C LEU A 220 -1.10 -11.40 -9.38
N GLU A 221 -0.23 -12.39 -9.64
CA GLU A 221 -0.58 -13.58 -10.41
C GLU A 221 -1.77 -14.34 -9.83
N SER A 222 -1.90 -14.35 -8.50
CA SER A 222 -3.00 -15.02 -7.81
C SER A 222 -4.28 -14.21 -7.70
N ILE A 223 -4.30 -12.98 -8.18
CA ILE A 223 -5.46 -12.08 -8.12
C ILE A 223 -6.23 -12.17 -9.45
N PRO A 224 -7.57 -12.36 -9.42
CA PRO A 224 -8.40 -12.35 -10.62
C PRO A 224 -8.26 -11.03 -11.41
N ASP A 225 -8.40 -11.10 -12.74
CA ASP A 225 -8.19 -9.95 -13.62
C ASP A 225 -9.20 -8.82 -13.40
N ASP A 226 -10.43 -9.15 -12.97
CA ASP A 226 -11.47 -8.18 -12.62
C ASP A 226 -11.26 -7.53 -11.24
N GLN A 227 -10.29 -8.01 -10.47
CA GLN A 227 -9.91 -7.49 -9.16
C GLN A 227 -8.52 -6.83 -9.12
N LYS A 228 -7.83 -6.72 -10.25
CA LYS A 228 -6.54 -6.02 -10.35
C LYS A 228 -6.50 -5.06 -11.53
N LEU A 229 -5.83 -3.93 -11.33
CA LEU A 229 -5.60 -2.92 -12.36
C LEU A 229 -4.15 -2.43 -12.25
N ILE A 230 -3.44 -2.35 -13.38
CA ILE A 230 -2.10 -1.77 -13.47
C ILE A 230 -2.21 -0.43 -14.18
N ILE A 231 -1.65 0.61 -13.57
CA ILE A 231 -1.62 1.99 -14.08
C ILE A 231 -0.19 2.48 -14.13
N GLN A 232 0.26 2.88 -15.33
CA GLN A 232 1.47 3.67 -15.50
C GLN A 232 1.17 5.12 -15.12
N LEU A 233 1.96 5.70 -14.23
CA LEU A 233 1.76 7.08 -13.78
C LEU A 233 1.91 8.06 -14.93
N GLU A 234 2.85 7.81 -15.85
CA GLU A 234 3.09 8.60 -17.06
C GLU A 234 1.85 8.61 -17.98
N ASP A 235 1.21 7.45 -18.16
CA ASP A 235 -0.02 7.36 -18.96
C ASP A 235 -1.16 8.15 -18.32
N LEU A 236 -1.31 8.05 -17.01
CA LEU A 236 -2.37 8.76 -16.27
C LEU A 236 -2.18 10.28 -16.30
N VAL A 237 -0.92 10.77 -16.30
CA VAL A 237 -0.65 12.21 -16.12
C VAL A 237 -0.21 12.88 -17.41
N ILE A 238 0.38 12.15 -18.40
CA ILE A 238 0.99 12.74 -19.59
C ILE A 238 0.43 12.13 -20.87
N HIS A 239 0.66 10.80 -21.10
CA HIS A 239 0.56 10.23 -22.46
C HIS A 239 -0.86 9.82 -22.85
N GLN A 240 -1.62 9.17 -21.93
CA GLN A 240 -2.94 8.59 -22.20
C GLN A 240 -3.96 9.00 -21.13
N ARG A 241 -3.94 10.26 -20.76
CA ARG A 241 -4.64 10.84 -19.61
C ARG A 241 -6.10 10.39 -19.48
N ASP A 242 -6.93 10.73 -20.46
CA ASP A 242 -8.37 10.45 -20.41
C ASP A 242 -8.68 8.96 -20.52
N VAL A 243 -7.91 8.21 -21.30
CA VAL A 243 -8.08 6.76 -21.46
C VAL A 243 -7.78 6.06 -20.11
N THR A 244 -6.66 6.41 -19.49
CA THR A 244 -6.22 5.80 -18.23
C THR A 244 -7.14 6.22 -17.07
N TYR A 245 -7.57 7.48 -17.05
CA TYR A 245 -8.55 7.98 -16.09
C TYR A 245 -9.87 7.20 -16.17
N ARG A 246 -10.44 7.04 -17.37
CA ARG A 246 -11.67 6.26 -17.59
C ARG A 246 -11.50 4.80 -17.19
N LYS A 247 -10.42 4.16 -17.64
CA LYS A 247 -10.08 2.78 -17.25
C LYS A 247 -10.10 2.58 -15.73
N MET A 248 -9.63 3.56 -14.97
CA MET A 248 -9.62 3.52 -13.52
C MET A 248 -11.03 3.63 -12.94
N LEU A 249 -11.88 4.53 -13.45
CA LEU A 249 -13.28 4.64 -13.02
C LEU A 249 -14.06 3.38 -13.38
N ASP A 250 -13.93 2.88 -14.61
CA ASP A 250 -14.58 1.67 -15.10
C ASP A 250 -14.23 0.43 -14.25
N PHE A 251 -12.96 0.31 -13.84
CA PHE A 251 -12.51 -0.77 -12.96
C PHE A 251 -13.25 -0.83 -11.62
N LEU A 252 -13.64 0.33 -11.10
CA LEU A 252 -14.42 0.44 -9.87
C LEU A 252 -15.93 0.59 -10.12
N GLY A 253 -16.37 0.68 -11.39
CA GLY A 253 -17.76 0.95 -11.72
C GLY A 253 -18.24 2.32 -11.24
N LEU A 254 -17.37 3.33 -11.30
CA LEU A 254 -17.62 4.67 -10.83
C LEU A 254 -18.00 5.61 -11.98
N GLU A 255 -19.00 6.47 -11.75
CA GLU A 255 -19.35 7.55 -12.64
C GLU A 255 -18.30 8.68 -12.57
N ASP A 256 -18.22 9.49 -13.61
CA ASP A 256 -17.28 10.61 -13.69
C ASP A 256 -17.83 11.85 -12.97
N GLU A 257 -17.60 11.95 -11.68
CA GLU A 257 -18.04 13.08 -10.87
C GLU A 257 -17.20 14.35 -11.10
N LEU A 258 -17.85 15.52 -11.04
CA LEU A 258 -17.22 16.82 -11.26
C LEU A 258 -16.01 17.07 -10.34
N GLU A 259 -16.08 16.67 -9.08
CA GLU A 259 -14.98 16.85 -8.12
C GLU A 259 -13.74 16.01 -8.47
N VAL A 260 -13.96 14.78 -8.94
CA VAL A 260 -12.89 13.87 -9.39
C VAL A 260 -12.26 14.41 -10.66
N ARG A 261 -13.09 14.77 -11.65
CA ARG A 261 -12.67 15.36 -12.93
C ARG A 261 -11.89 16.65 -12.73
N SER A 262 -12.41 17.56 -11.91
CA SER A 262 -11.74 18.84 -11.60
C SER A 262 -10.37 18.63 -10.93
N TYR A 263 -10.26 17.66 -10.00
CA TYR A 263 -8.96 17.32 -9.40
C TYR A 263 -8.00 16.74 -10.43
N PHE A 264 -8.47 15.83 -11.28
CA PHE A 264 -7.68 15.24 -12.35
C PHE A 264 -7.12 16.31 -13.31
N GLU A 265 -7.96 17.19 -13.80
CA GLU A 265 -7.58 18.24 -14.75
C GLU A 265 -6.65 19.29 -14.14
N ASN A 266 -6.90 19.72 -12.89
CA ASN A 266 -6.18 20.85 -12.30
C ASN A 266 -4.98 20.46 -11.44
N GLN A 267 -4.94 19.24 -10.89
CA GLN A 267 -3.86 18.82 -9.97
C GLN A 267 -2.93 17.76 -10.57
N MET A 268 -3.41 16.98 -11.53
CA MET A 268 -2.62 15.92 -12.17
C MET A 268 -2.15 16.39 -13.56
N GLN A 269 -1.32 17.42 -13.58
CA GLN A 269 -0.78 18.04 -14.80
C GLN A 269 0.65 17.57 -15.07
N ALA A 270 1.03 17.45 -16.33
CA ALA A 270 2.35 17.00 -16.78
C ALA A 270 3.50 17.85 -16.17
N GLU A 271 3.28 19.16 -16.03
CA GLU A 271 4.26 20.11 -15.48
C GLU A 271 4.58 19.84 -13.99
N LYS A 272 3.64 19.22 -13.28
CA LYS A 272 3.80 18.84 -11.88
C LYS A 272 4.45 17.46 -11.72
N MET A 273 4.45 16.67 -12.79
CA MET A 273 5.15 15.41 -12.87
C MET A 273 6.58 15.64 -13.37
N ASN A 274 7.54 15.18 -12.60
CA ASN A 274 8.95 15.27 -12.99
C ASN A 274 9.34 14.04 -13.83
N GLU A 275 8.77 13.93 -15.05
CA GLU A 275 9.14 12.88 -16.00
C GLU A 275 10.60 13.07 -16.45
N ASN A 276 11.33 11.97 -16.58
CA ASN A 276 12.74 11.95 -16.96
C ASN A 276 13.64 12.85 -16.06
N ARG A 277 13.19 13.13 -14.84
CA ARG A 277 13.97 13.95 -13.89
C ARG A 277 15.29 13.31 -13.54
N TRP A 278 15.38 11.98 -13.56
CA TRP A 278 16.60 11.23 -13.32
C TRP A 278 17.77 11.70 -14.19
N ARG A 279 17.50 12.18 -15.42
CA ARG A 279 18.52 12.75 -16.31
C ARG A 279 19.19 14.00 -15.74
N LYS A 280 18.50 14.72 -14.88
CA LYS A 280 19.02 15.91 -14.16
C LYS A 280 19.60 15.54 -12.78
N ASP A 281 19.06 14.48 -12.18
CA ASP A 281 19.45 14.05 -10.83
C ASP A 281 20.78 13.27 -10.86
N PHE A 282 21.09 12.57 -11.95
CA PHE A 282 22.34 11.82 -12.11
C PHE A 282 23.39 12.61 -12.88
N PRO A 283 24.65 12.64 -12.39
CA PRO A 283 25.72 13.40 -13.05
C PRO A 283 26.11 12.84 -14.42
N LYS A 284 25.84 11.54 -14.66
CA LYS A 284 26.13 10.83 -15.90
C LYS A 284 24.94 9.94 -16.29
N PRO A 285 23.87 10.52 -16.80
CA PRO A 285 22.61 9.80 -17.01
C PRO A 285 22.73 8.63 -17.98
N GLU A 286 23.52 8.75 -19.05
CA GLU A 286 23.67 7.67 -20.04
C GLU A 286 24.43 6.46 -19.45
N GLU A 287 25.48 6.69 -18.66
CA GLU A 287 26.17 5.60 -17.95
C GLU A 287 25.23 4.91 -16.93
N MET A 288 24.35 5.67 -16.27
CA MET A 288 23.37 5.11 -15.34
C MET A 288 22.29 4.30 -16.07
N LEU A 289 21.88 4.74 -17.25
CA LEU A 289 20.94 3.97 -18.09
C LEU A 289 21.55 2.63 -18.53
N GLU A 290 22.79 2.65 -19.05
CA GLU A 290 23.50 1.42 -19.42
C GLU A 290 23.66 0.49 -18.22
N ARG A 291 24.06 1.04 -17.07
CA ARG A 291 24.21 0.26 -15.84
C ARG A 291 22.89 -0.32 -15.33
N PHE A 292 21.78 0.41 -15.46
CA PHE A 292 20.45 -0.12 -15.16
C PHE A 292 20.13 -1.33 -16.05
N HIS A 293 20.34 -1.25 -17.36
CA HIS A 293 20.08 -2.37 -18.28
C HIS A 293 20.96 -3.59 -17.98
N GLU A 294 22.23 -3.40 -17.64
CA GLU A 294 23.11 -4.48 -17.23
C GLU A 294 22.60 -5.21 -15.97
N LEU A 295 22.14 -4.46 -14.97
CA LEU A 295 21.64 -5.03 -13.72
C LEU A 295 20.27 -5.70 -13.93
N ALA A 296 19.38 -5.10 -14.71
CA ALA A 296 18.07 -5.64 -15.01
C ALA A 296 18.13 -6.88 -15.90
N GLY A 297 19.08 -6.95 -16.84
CA GLY A 297 19.29 -8.11 -17.72
C GLY A 297 19.93 -9.33 -17.03
N ARG A 298 20.45 -9.17 -15.81
CA ARG A 298 21.00 -10.26 -14.97
C ARG A 298 20.01 -10.82 -13.95
N HIS A 299 18.83 -10.23 -13.86
CA HIS A 299 17.77 -10.59 -12.92
C HIS A 299 16.68 -11.36 -13.66
#